data_45cc5431a1ef30fa4dbfeb4909f43919
#
_entry.id   45cc5431a1ef30fa4dbfeb4909f43919
#
_cell.length_a   1.000
_cell.length_b   1.000
_cell.length_c   1.000
_cell.angle_alpha   90.00
_cell.angle_beta   90.00
_cell.angle_gamma   90.00
#
_symmetry.space_group_name_H-M   'P 1'
#
loop_
_entity.id
_entity.type
_entity.pdbx_description
1 polymer ?
#
loop_
_entity_poly.entity_id
_entity_poly.type
_entity_poly.pdbx_seq_one_letter_code
_entity_poly.pdbx_strand_id
1 'polypeptide(L)'
;MYRRATSGLLWTAMVCWAGTILYLSSLSPNELPGTAFLFWDKFNHVAAYALGGWLAASALRASRPQTSHTTVLMLAVQMLATFGVVDEAFQTLTPGRSGGDIGDWTADVLGACVGALLGLRRAAPSYEINPPVTSPSNESQRAGGSRGAP
;
A
#
# COMPACT_ATOMS: atom_id res chain seq x y z
N MET A 1 18.58 6.79 -7.61
CA MET A 1 18.25 7.83 -6.61
C MET A 1 16.76 8.06 -6.45
N TYR A 2 15.97 8.22 -7.49
CA TYR A 2 14.51 8.52 -7.45
C TYR A 2 13.67 7.55 -6.60
N ARG A 3 13.86 6.24 -6.73
CA ARG A 3 13.10 5.21 -5.95
C ARG A 3 13.32 5.30 -4.44
N ARG A 4 14.52 5.64 -3.98
CA ARG A 4 14.79 5.77 -2.52
C ARG A 4 14.11 7.00 -1.94
N ALA A 5 14.07 8.11 -2.69
CA ALA A 5 13.37 9.31 -2.27
C ALA A 5 11.86 9.07 -2.17
N THR A 6 11.25 8.40 -3.16
CA THR A 6 9.82 8.05 -3.14
C THR A 6 9.47 7.13 -1.98
N SER A 7 10.31 6.12 -1.67
CA SER A 7 10.12 5.25 -0.53
C SER A 7 10.17 6.01 0.79
N GLY A 8 11.15 6.92 0.95
CA GLY A 8 11.28 7.75 2.15
C GLY A 8 10.03 8.62 2.39
N LEU A 9 9.54 9.28 1.33
CA LEU A 9 8.33 10.11 1.41
C LEU A 9 7.10 9.30 1.83
N LEU A 10 6.92 8.08 1.28
CA LEU A 10 5.79 7.22 1.62
C LEU A 10 5.84 6.75 3.08
N TRP A 11 7.04 6.40 3.59
CA TRP A 11 7.19 6.05 4.99
C TRP A 11 6.96 7.24 5.91
N THR A 12 7.43 8.44 5.54
CA THR A 12 7.14 9.67 6.30
C THR A 12 5.64 9.95 6.32
N ALA A 13 4.96 9.85 5.17
CA ALA A 13 3.49 10.00 5.11
C ALA A 13 2.77 8.97 5.98
N MET A 14 3.26 7.72 6.03
CA MET A 14 2.72 6.67 6.90
C MET A 14 2.86 7.01 8.38
N VAL A 15 4.02 7.53 8.80
CA VAL A 15 4.26 7.96 10.19
C VAL A 15 3.37 9.15 10.54
N CYS A 16 3.25 10.14 9.66
CA CYS A 16 2.34 11.27 9.84
C CYS A 16 0.88 10.83 9.96
N TRP A 17 0.45 9.89 9.10
CA TRP A 17 -0.88 9.30 9.17
C TRP A 17 -1.11 8.60 10.53
N ALA A 18 -0.20 7.74 10.96
CA ALA A 18 -0.31 7.05 12.25
C ALA A 18 -0.37 8.02 13.44
N GLY A 19 0.48 9.05 13.42
CA GLY A 19 0.45 10.12 14.43
C GLY A 19 -0.86 10.89 14.44
N THR A 20 -1.44 11.15 13.27
CA THR A 20 -2.74 11.81 13.14
C THR A 20 -3.87 10.95 13.72
N ILE A 21 -3.88 9.64 13.43
CA ILE A 21 -4.87 8.72 14.01
C ILE A 21 -4.77 8.72 15.54
N LEU A 22 -3.59 8.48 16.11
CA LEU A 22 -3.42 8.48 17.57
C LEU A 22 -3.78 9.83 18.21
N TYR A 23 -3.48 10.95 17.55
CA TYR A 23 -3.91 12.27 18.00
C TYR A 23 -5.44 12.37 18.04
N LEU A 24 -6.15 11.99 16.97
CA LEU A 24 -7.61 12.01 16.92
C LEU A 24 -8.23 11.06 17.96
N SER A 25 -7.62 9.91 18.18
CA SER A 25 -8.04 8.92 19.19
C SER A 25 -7.83 9.42 20.63
N SER A 26 -6.91 10.36 20.84
CA SER A 26 -6.69 11.00 22.14
C SER A 26 -7.69 12.12 22.45
N LEU A 27 -8.48 12.57 21.49
CA LEU A 27 -9.49 13.62 21.70
C LEU A 27 -10.79 13.02 22.21
N SER A 28 -11.39 13.69 23.19
CA SER A 28 -12.77 13.38 23.62
C SER A 28 -13.78 13.74 22.54
N PRO A 29 -14.98 13.14 22.54
CA PRO A 29 -16.01 13.43 21.53
C PRO A 29 -16.36 14.92 21.35
N ASN A 30 -16.25 15.70 22.44
CA ASN A 30 -16.52 17.14 22.42
C ASN A 30 -15.41 17.99 21.78
N GLU A 31 -14.21 17.43 21.65
CA GLU A 31 -13.04 18.09 21.07
C GLU A 31 -12.87 17.76 19.58
N LEU A 32 -13.57 16.74 19.09
CA LEU A 32 -13.54 16.38 17.69
C LEU A 32 -14.20 17.45 16.81
N PRO A 33 -13.60 17.82 15.66
CA PRO A 33 -14.14 18.83 14.77
C PRO A 33 -15.46 18.37 14.12
N GLY A 34 -16.58 18.91 14.62
CA GLY A 34 -17.87 18.87 13.99
C GLY A 34 -18.63 17.54 14.02
N THR A 35 -19.96 17.64 14.02
CA THR A 35 -20.87 16.50 14.04
C THR A 35 -20.85 15.62 12.79
N ALA A 36 -20.29 16.09 11.68
CA ALA A 36 -20.17 15.34 10.43
C ALA A 36 -19.27 14.10 10.56
N PHE A 37 -18.28 14.13 11.48
CA PHE A 37 -17.40 13.01 11.77
C PHE A 37 -18.09 11.90 12.59
N LEU A 38 -19.20 12.20 13.24
CA LEU A 38 -19.92 11.27 14.11
C LEU A 38 -21.01 10.48 13.38
N PHE A 39 -21.27 10.79 12.11
CA PHE A 39 -22.44 10.24 11.41
C PHE A 39 -22.35 8.72 11.12
N TRP A 40 -21.16 8.17 11.10
CA TRP A 40 -20.94 6.73 10.98
C TRP A 40 -19.51 6.37 11.39
N ASP A 41 -19.33 6.13 12.66
CA ASP A 41 -18.02 5.85 13.27
C ASP A 41 -17.22 4.81 12.47
N LYS A 42 -17.82 3.66 12.17
CA LYS A 42 -17.21 2.60 11.40
C LYS A 42 -16.81 2.99 9.97
N PHE A 43 -17.52 3.93 9.34
CA PHE A 43 -17.11 4.44 8.03
C PHE A 43 -15.83 5.29 8.14
N ASN A 44 -15.69 6.05 9.21
CA ASN A 44 -14.47 6.83 9.47
C ASN A 44 -13.26 5.90 9.67
N HIS A 45 -13.43 4.81 10.41
CA HIS A 45 -12.42 3.77 10.59
C HIS A 45 -12.03 3.16 9.24
N VAL A 46 -13.00 2.67 8.45
CA VAL A 46 -12.74 2.12 7.10
C VAL A 46 -11.99 3.12 6.23
N ALA A 47 -12.42 4.38 6.15
CA ALA A 47 -11.82 5.40 5.30
C ALA A 47 -10.38 5.74 5.74
N ALA A 48 -10.18 5.95 7.04
CA ALA A 48 -8.88 6.26 7.61
C ALA A 48 -7.87 5.12 7.40
N TYR A 49 -8.28 3.90 7.67
CA TYR A 49 -7.42 2.73 7.51
C TYR A 49 -7.25 2.29 6.05
N ALA A 50 -8.18 2.65 5.14
CA ALA A 50 -7.95 2.49 3.71
C ALA A 50 -6.81 3.39 3.21
N LEU A 51 -6.74 4.63 3.69
CA LEU A 51 -5.58 5.50 3.41
C LEU A 51 -4.28 4.89 3.97
N GLY A 52 -4.30 4.43 5.22
CA GLY A 52 -3.15 3.74 5.84
C GLY A 52 -2.70 2.52 5.06
N GLY A 53 -3.63 1.65 4.67
CA GLY A 53 -3.35 0.45 3.88
C GLY A 53 -2.75 0.77 2.51
N TRP A 54 -3.25 1.81 1.84
CA TRP A 54 -2.68 2.30 0.58
C TRP A 54 -1.26 2.82 0.76
N LEU A 55 -1.00 3.61 1.80
CA LEU A 55 0.34 4.10 2.14
C LEU A 55 1.31 2.96 2.44
N ALA A 56 0.91 2.02 3.30
CA ALA A 56 1.73 0.88 3.70
C ALA A 56 2.10 0.00 2.49
N ALA A 57 1.13 -0.40 1.66
CA ALA A 57 1.38 -1.20 0.47
C ALA A 57 2.28 -0.45 -0.53
N SER A 58 2.04 0.84 -0.75
CA SER A 58 2.85 1.67 -1.64
C SER A 58 4.29 1.82 -1.13
N ALA A 59 4.49 2.04 0.18
CA ALA A 59 5.79 2.15 0.80
C ALA A 59 6.58 0.83 0.74
N LEU A 60 5.92 -0.30 1.03
CA LEU A 60 6.50 -1.63 0.94
C LEU A 60 6.93 -1.96 -0.50
N ARG A 61 6.10 -1.66 -1.50
CA ARG A 61 6.43 -1.85 -2.93
C ARG A 61 7.60 -1.00 -3.38
N ALA A 62 7.63 0.28 -2.96
CA ALA A 62 8.74 1.17 -3.28
C ALA A 62 10.06 0.71 -2.66
N SER A 63 10.01 0.19 -1.42
CA SER A 63 11.18 -0.29 -0.66
C SER A 63 11.67 -1.65 -1.13
N ARG A 64 10.76 -2.56 -1.49
CA ARG A 64 11.04 -3.97 -1.81
C ARG A 64 10.33 -4.39 -3.11
N PRO A 65 10.78 -3.93 -4.28
CA PRO A 65 10.09 -4.12 -5.56
C PRO A 65 9.98 -5.60 -5.99
N GLN A 66 10.85 -6.47 -5.46
CA GLN A 66 10.86 -7.91 -5.77
C GLN A 66 9.92 -8.73 -4.89
N THR A 67 9.29 -8.12 -3.87
CA THR A 67 8.35 -8.82 -2.99
C THR A 67 7.04 -9.10 -3.74
N SER A 68 6.48 -10.31 -3.57
CA SER A 68 5.22 -10.68 -4.20
C SER A 68 4.07 -9.78 -3.74
N HIS A 69 3.07 -9.58 -4.60
CA HIS A 69 1.87 -8.77 -4.25
C HIS A 69 1.16 -9.34 -3.01
N THR A 70 1.03 -10.67 -2.92
CA THR A 70 0.41 -11.33 -1.77
C THR A 70 1.16 -11.04 -0.47
N THR A 71 2.50 -11.13 -0.49
CA THR A 71 3.32 -10.82 0.70
C THR A 71 3.18 -9.36 1.11
N VAL A 72 3.19 -8.43 0.14
CA VAL A 72 2.99 -6.99 0.43
C VAL A 72 1.61 -6.75 1.03
N LEU A 73 0.56 -7.36 0.46
CA LEU A 73 -0.81 -7.26 0.98
C LEU A 73 -0.87 -7.74 2.43
N MET A 74 -0.35 -8.95 2.70
CA MET A 74 -0.37 -9.52 4.04
C MET A 74 0.39 -8.66 5.05
N LEU A 75 1.58 -8.17 4.69
CA LEU A 75 2.38 -7.31 5.57
C LEU A 75 1.67 -5.97 5.84
N ALA A 76 1.10 -5.33 4.82
CA ALA A 76 0.38 -4.08 4.99
C ALA A 76 -0.84 -4.26 5.91
N VAL A 77 -1.67 -5.28 5.66
CA VAL A 77 -2.85 -5.57 6.48
C VAL A 77 -2.44 -5.93 7.92
N GLN A 78 -1.42 -6.77 8.11
CA GLN A 78 -0.92 -7.13 9.44
C GLN A 78 -0.45 -5.91 10.23
N MET A 79 0.31 -5.01 9.58
CA MET A 79 0.76 -3.75 10.21
C MET A 79 -0.43 -2.92 10.69
N LEU A 80 -1.43 -2.73 9.82
CA LEU A 80 -2.61 -1.91 10.13
C LEU A 80 -3.51 -2.58 11.17
N ALA A 81 -3.72 -3.90 11.09
CA ALA A 81 -4.48 -4.64 12.09
C ALA A 81 -3.85 -4.54 13.49
N THR A 82 -2.51 -4.65 13.56
CA THR A 82 -1.78 -4.47 14.82
C THR A 82 -1.87 -3.02 15.31
N PHE A 83 -1.77 -2.06 14.42
CA PHE A 83 -1.93 -0.64 14.77
C PHE A 83 -3.35 -0.35 15.25
N GLY A 84 -4.39 -0.95 14.64
CA GLY A 84 -5.78 -0.84 15.10
C GLY A 84 -5.98 -1.32 16.55
N VAL A 85 -5.31 -2.41 16.96
CA VAL A 85 -5.33 -2.83 18.37
C VAL A 85 -4.73 -1.75 19.28
N VAL A 86 -3.64 -1.10 18.86
CA VAL A 86 -3.03 0.00 19.63
C VAL A 86 -3.96 1.20 19.68
N ASP A 87 -4.61 1.54 18.58
CA ASP A 87 -5.57 2.64 18.48
C ASP A 87 -6.76 2.42 19.42
N GLU A 88 -7.37 1.24 19.37
CA GLU A 88 -8.47 0.84 20.28
C GLU A 88 -8.05 0.90 21.77
N ALA A 89 -6.83 0.43 22.07
CA ALA A 89 -6.29 0.54 23.42
C ALA A 89 -6.12 2.01 23.85
N PHE A 90 -5.69 2.88 22.97
CA PHE A 90 -5.58 4.32 23.23
C PHE A 90 -6.95 4.96 23.49
N GLN A 91 -7.97 4.58 22.74
CA GLN A 91 -9.33 5.09 22.93
C GLN A 91 -9.91 4.70 24.29
N THR A 92 -9.56 3.52 24.87
CA THR A 92 -9.99 3.16 26.23
C THR A 92 -9.47 4.11 27.31
N LEU A 93 -8.37 4.82 27.04
CA LEU A 93 -7.78 5.78 27.96
C LEU A 93 -8.37 7.18 27.82
N THR A 94 -9.18 7.42 26.77
CA THR A 94 -9.72 8.75 26.44
C THR A 94 -11.13 8.90 27.03
N PRO A 95 -11.39 9.93 27.87
CA PRO A 95 -12.69 10.14 28.48
C PRO A 95 -13.81 10.29 27.43
N GLY A 96 -14.91 9.51 27.61
CA GLY A 96 -16.08 9.56 26.74
C GLY A 96 -15.95 8.79 25.42
N ARG A 97 -14.85 8.07 25.20
CA ARG A 97 -14.66 7.15 24.07
C ARG A 97 -14.98 5.72 24.49
N SER A 98 -15.56 4.94 23.59
CA SER A 98 -15.74 3.49 23.73
C SER A 98 -14.60 2.78 23.01
N GLY A 99 -13.44 2.65 23.66
CA GLY A 99 -12.34 1.87 23.10
C GLY A 99 -12.54 0.35 23.30
N GLY A 100 -11.80 -0.44 22.54
CA GLY A 100 -11.89 -1.91 22.57
C GLY A 100 -13.08 -2.46 21.78
N ASP A 101 -13.68 -1.69 20.87
CA ASP A 101 -14.77 -2.15 20.01
C ASP A 101 -14.23 -3.04 18.88
N ILE A 102 -14.57 -4.33 18.94
CA ILE A 102 -14.21 -5.31 17.90
C ILE A 102 -14.80 -4.93 16.52
N GLY A 103 -15.91 -4.19 16.50
CA GLY A 103 -16.52 -3.69 15.27
C GLY A 103 -15.67 -2.61 14.60
N ASP A 104 -15.08 -1.72 15.39
CA ASP A 104 -14.19 -0.67 14.89
C ASP A 104 -12.88 -1.26 14.43
N TRP A 105 -12.27 -2.17 15.19
CA TRP A 105 -11.11 -2.92 14.74
C TRP A 105 -11.38 -3.72 13.45
N THR A 106 -12.57 -4.32 13.29
CA THR A 106 -12.94 -5.01 12.05
C THR A 106 -13.04 -4.02 10.88
N ALA A 107 -13.61 -2.84 11.11
CA ALA A 107 -13.66 -1.77 10.11
C ALA A 107 -12.26 -1.30 9.68
N ASP A 108 -11.32 -1.20 10.63
CA ASP A 108 -9.91 -0.91 10.37
C ASP A 108 -9.28 -1.94 9.44
N VAL A 109 -9.43 -3.22 9.76
CA VAL A 109 -8.88 -4.33 8.95
C VAL A 109 -9.48 -4.33 7.53
N LEU A 110 -10.80 -4.13 7.40
CA LEU A 110 -11.46 -4.04 6.09
C LEU A 110 -10.94 -2.83 5.30
N GLY A 111 -10.82 -1.68 5.94
CA GLY A 111 -10.24 -0.49 5.34
C GLY A 111 -8.81 -0.74 4.86
N ALA A 112 -7.96 -1.31 5.72
CA ALA A 112 -6.59 -1.66 5.40
C ALA A 112 -6.49 -2.60 4.17
N CYS A 113 -7.35 -3.62 4.09
CA CYS A 113 -7.42 -4.53 2.94
C CYS A 113 -7.75 -3.78 1.64
N VAL A 114 -8.80 -2.96 1.65
CA VAL A 114 -9.20 -2.16 0.48
C VAL A 114 -8.08 -1.22 0.04
N GLY A 115 -7.51 -0.49 0.98
CA GLY A 115 -6.43 0.46 0.71
C GLY A 115 -5.17 -0.22 0.16
N ALA A 116 -4.76 -1.33 0.76
CA ALA A 116 -3.60 -2.09 0.32
C ALA A 116 -3.79 -2.65 -1.11
N LEU A 117 -4.97 -3.17 -1.43
CA LEU A 117 -5.30 -3.63 -2.79
C LEU A 117 -5.23 -2.49 -3.81
N LEU A 118 -5.72 -1.29 -3.47
CA LEU A 118 -5.63 -0.12 -4.33
C LEU A 118 -4.17 0.34 -4.53
N GLY A 119 -3.35 0.28 -3.47
CA GLY A 119 -1.92 0.58 -3.53
C GLY A 119 -1.15 -0.37 -4.46
N LEU A 120 -1.52 -1.66 -4.44
CA LEU A 120 -0.92 -2.67 -5.30
C LEU A 120 -1.29 -2.49 -6.77
N ARG A 121 -2.53 -2.10 -7.10
CA ARG A 121 -2.98 -1.88 -8.49
C ARG A 121 -2.22 -0.75 -9.19
N ARG A 122 -1.86 0.32 -8.48
CA ARG A 122 -1.09 1.46 -9.04
C ARG A 122 0.37 1.13 -9.28
N ALA A 123 0.89 0.11 -8.63
CA ALA A 123 2.30 -0.30 -8.69
C ALA A 123 2.57 -1.39 -9.74
N ALA A 124 1.60 -1.80 -10.55
CA ALA A 124 1.81 -2.77 -11.62
C ALA A 124 2.83 -2.20 -12.61
N PRO A 125 4.00 -2.84 -12.83
CA PRO A 125 4.93 -2.40 -13.86
C PRO A 125 4.26 -2.61 -15.21
N SER A 126 4.37 -1.60 -16.10
CA SER A 126 4.16 -1.82 -17.52
C SER A 126 5.13 -2.94 -17.93
N TYR A 127 4.60 -4.12 -18.22
CA TYR A 127 5.39 -5.20 -18.82
C TYR A 127 5.69 -4.73 -20.24
N GLU A 128 6.87 -4.14 -20.42
CA GLU A 128 7.41 -3.86 -21.74
C GLU A 128 7.63 -5.22 -22.40
N ILE A 129 6.70 -5.60 -23.26
CA ILE A 129 6.86 -6.75 -24.16
C ILE A 129 7.99 -6.35 -25.09
N ASN A 130 9.24 -6.71 -24.73
CA ASN A 130 10.32 -6.66 -25.71
C ASN A 130 9.91 -7.56 -26.87
N PRO A 131 9.75 -7.04 -28.09
CA PRO A 131 9.51 -7.87 -29.24
C PRO A 131 10.65 -8.90 -29.33
N PRO A 132 10.36 -10.12 -29.75
CA PRO A 132 11.40 -11.15 -29.88
C PRO A 132 12.51 -10.56 -30.77
N VAL A 133 13.74 -10.61 -30.25
CA VAL A 133 14.93 -10.25 -31.03
C VAL A 133 14.94 -11.19 -32.24
N THR A 134 14.55 -10.68 -33.39
CA THR A 134 14.71 -11.41 -34.64
C THR A 134 16.24 -11.52 -34.85
N SER A 135 16.76 -12.70 -34.60
CA SER A 135 18.17 -13.01 -34.95
C SER A 135 18.33 -12.69 -36.43
N PRO A 136 19.39 -11.95 -36.80
CA PRO A 136 19.68 -11.71 -38.21
C PRO A 136 19.89 -13.09 -38.85
N SER A 137 18.98 -13.44 -39.74
CA SER A 137 19.04 -14.64 -40.56
C SER A 137 20.37 -14.68 -41.26
N ASN A 138 21.02 -15.83 -41.16
CA ASN A 138 22.34 -16.19 -41.73
C ASN A 138 22.25 -16.27 -43.27
N GLU A 139 22.03 -15.10 -43.90
CA GLU A 139 21.92 -14.98 -45.37
C GLU A 139 23.27 -14.87 -46.05
N SER A 140 24.37 -14.74 -45.28
CA SER A 140 25.73 -14.56 -45.82
C SER A 140 26.46 -15.87 -46.20
N GLN A 141 25.89 -17.06 -45.96
CA GLN A 141 26.58 -18.33 -46.24
C GLN A 141 26.14 -18.98 -47.56
N ARG A 142 25.19 -18.44 -48.33
CA ARG A 142 24.75 -19.05 -49.59
C ARG A 142 25.36 -18.45 -50.85
N ALA A 143 26.18 -17.41 -50.75
CA ALA A 143 26.75 -16.70 -51.91
C ALA A 143 28.19 -17.10 -52.26
N GLY A 144 28.75 -18.17 -51.69
CA GLY A 144 30.16 -18.54 -51.86
C GLY A 144 30.46 -19.88 -52.48
N GLY A 145 29.54 -20.47 -53.32
CA GLY A 145 29.74 -21.82 -53.84
C GLY A 145 29.43 -22.04 -55.30
N SER A 146 30.06 -21.26 -56.22
CA SER A 146 30.13 -21.70 -57.64
C SER A 146 31.16 -20.90 -58.41
N ARG A 147 32.39 -21.30 -58.34
CA ARG A 147 33.37 -21.06 -59.43
C ARG A 147 34.41 -22.15 -59.42
N GLY A 148 34.47 -22.83 -60.60
CA GLY A 148 35.66 -23.35 -61.17
C GLY A 148 35.78 -24.85 -61.38
N ALA A 149 35.41 -25.25 -62.55
CA ALA A 149 36.14 -26.28 -63.26
C ALA A 149 36.92 -25.64 -64.37
N PRO A 150 37.95 -26.21 -64.88
CA PRO A 150 37.90 -26.76 -66.25
C PRO A 150 38.01 -28.25 -66.27
#